data_fb923edb8032050d5499b92eabbf6560
#
_entry.id   fb923edb8032050d5499b92eabbf6560
#
_cell.length_a   1.000
_cell.length_b   1.000
_cell.length_c   1.000
_cell.angle_alpha   90.00
_cell.angle_beta   90.00
_cell.angle_gamma   90.00
#
_symmetry.space_group_name_H-M   'P 1'
#
loop_
_entity.id
_entity.type
_entity.pdbx_description
1 polymer ?
#
loop_
_entity_poly.entity_id
_entity_poly.type
_entity_poly.pdbx_seq_one_letter_code
_entity_poly.pdbx_strand_id
1 'polypeptide(L)'
;MEAEVTAIERKTEKKNPPLLYNLAELQNDCSRMFKISPDETLKIVQELYEKKLVTYPRTDARVLSTAVAKEIDRNISGLKQVPAFAAFADKVLAMGSYKKIASTRYTNDKQITDHYAIIPTGQGLGALRSLHPQSESVYEAICRRFLSIFYPPAQYRKLSMTLKVRTESFYASFKVLTDEGYLKVAGIPKKAQNTQGQKDDETEDVGCDTAFLDMLKDLKKGSHLPVKRLMIKEGETSPPKRYNSGSLILAMENAGQLIEDEELRAQIKGSGIGTSATRAEILKKLVTIRYLALNKKTQIVTPTQLGEMVYEVVDNSIRSLLNPELTASWEKGLTYVAEGSITSDVYMEKLERFISDRTGRVMVLHNQYQLRGNYDRCAAFYKKEQRPSAKGKTIKKVSSNAKKQTGKVSTE
;
A
#
# COMPACT_ATOMS: atom_id res chain seq x y z
N MET A 1 -34.12 17.01 -29.94
CA MET A 1 -33.56 17.74 -28.80
C MET A 1 -32.06 17.83 -29.00
N GLU A 2 -31.46 18.99 -28.75
CA GLU A 2 -30.04 19.23 -28.96
C GLU A 2 -29.35 19.63 -27.66
N ALA A 3 -28.10 19.32 -27.54
CA ALA A 3 -27.21 19.77 -26.48
C ALA A 3 -26.22 20.78 -27.04
N GLU A 4 -26.11 21.94 -26.41
CA GLU A 4 -25.13 22.96 -26.74
C GLU A 4 -23.84 22.74 -25.96
N VAL A 5 -22.68 22.79 -26.59
CA VAL A 5 -21.38 22.77 -25.95
C VAL A 5 -21.09 24.14 -25.32
N THR A 6 -21.27 24.26 -24.02
CA THR A 6 -21.05 25.54 -23.30
C THR A 6 -19.61 25.77 -22.90
N ALA A 7 -18.86 24.68 -22.66
CA ALA A 7 -17.42 24.72 -22.42
C ALA A 7 -16.73 23.47 -22.99
N ILE A 8 -15.53 23.64 -23.50
CA ILE A 8 -14.69 22.54 -23.99
C ILE A 8 -13.21 22.86 -23.70
N GLU A 9 -12.54 21.92 -23.12
CA GLU A 9 -11.12 22.05 -22.77
C GLU A 9 -10.34 20.83 -23.27
N ARG A 10 -9.21 21.08 -23.93
CA ARG A 10 -8.28 20.05 -24.42
C ARG A 10 -6.93 20.25 -23.76
N LYS A 11 -6.46 19.24 -23.07
CA LYS A 11 -5.15 19.24 -22.37
C LYS A 11 -4.33 18.03 -22.73
N THR A 12 -3.03 18.22 -22.81
CA THR A 12 -2.06 17.12 -22.76
C THR A 12 -1.55 17.00 -21.34
N GLU A 13 -1.86 15.89 -20.67
CA GLU A 13 -1.36 15.58 -19.35
C GLU A 13 -0.12 14.67 -19.45
N LYS A 14 0.95 15.07 -18.77
CA LYS A 14 2.17 14.24 -18.64
C LYS A 14 2.18 13.59 -17.27
N LYS A 15 2.25 12.26 -17.23
CA LYS A 15 2.39 11.50 -15.98
C LYS A 15 3.82 11.00 -15.84
N ASN A 16 4.56 11.58 -14.90
CA ASN A 16 5.92 11.16 -14.60
C ASN A 16 5.95 9.74 -14.00
N PRO A 17 7.06 8.98 -14.19
CA PRO A 17 7.31 7.77 -13.43
C PRO A 17 7.17 8.04 -11.92
N PRO A 18 6.62 7.08 -11.14
CA PRO A 18 6.57 7.22 -9.69
C PRO A 18 8.00 7.27 -9.11
N LEU A 19 8.14 7.80 -7.89
CA LEU A 19 9.41 7.73 -7.17
C LEU A 19 9.83 6.27 -6.96
N LEU A 20 11.09 6.05 -6.65
CA LEU A 20 11.66 4.74 -6.35
C LEU A 20 10.96 4.10 -5.14
N TYR A 21 11.25 2.85 -4.87
CA TYR A 21 10.72 2.16 -3.72
C TYR A 21 11.49 2.52 -2.45
N ASN A 22 10.74 2.86 -1.40
CA ASN A 22 11.10 2.57 -0.03
C ASN A 22 10.45 1.24 0.38
N LEU A 23 10.64 0.81 1.63
CA LEU A 23 10.11 -0.47 2.08
C LEU A 23 8.56 -0.49 2.09
N ALA A 24 7.90 0.58 2.55
CA ALA A 24 6.45 0.64 2.65
C ALA A 24 5.75 0.58 1.28
N GLU A 25 6.25 1.33 0.31
CA GLU A 25 5.72 1.30 -1.06
C GLU A 25 5.95 -0.07 -1.73
N LEU A 26 7.11 -0.70 -1.49
CA LEU A 26 7.38 -2.04 -1.99
C LEU A 26 6.41 -3.05 -1.37
N GLN A 27 6.21 -3.01 -0.06
CA GLN A 27 5.25 -3.86 0.65
C GLN A 27 3.82 -3.68 0.15
N ASN A 28 3.40 -2.43 -0.13
CA ASN A 28 2.08 -2.14 -0.68
C ASN A 28 1.91 -2.73 -2.10
N ASP A 29 2.88 -2.51 -2.97
CA ASP A 29 2.82 -3.04 -4.33
C ASP A 29 2.87 -4.58 -4.35
N CYS A 30 3.72 -5.21 -3.52
CA CYS A 30 3.79 -6.66 -3.38
C CYS A 30 2.49 -7.26 -2.83
N SER A 31 1.88 -6.63 -1.82
CA SER A 31 0.56 -7.03 -1.30
C SER A 31 -0.53 -6.96 -2.38
N ARG A 32 -0.50 -5.90 -3.20
CA ARG A 32 -1.47 -5.69 -4.28
C ARG A 32 -1.27 -6.64 -5.45
N MET A 33 -0.04 -6.81 -5.92
CA MET A 33 0.30 -7.57 -7.15
C MET A 33 0.42 -9.07 -6.89
N PHE A 34 1.11 -9.45 -5.82
CA PHE A 34 1.52 -10.84 -5.55
C PHE A 34 0.76 -11.48 -4.39
N LYS A 35 -0.07 -10.70 -3.66
CA LYS A 35 -0.84 -11.16 -2.50
C LYS A 35 0.04 -11.72 -1.38
N ILE A 36 1.23 -11.17 -1.20
CA ILE A 36 2.13 -11.49 -0.09
C ILE A 36 2.04 -10.42 1.01
N SER A 37 2.28 -10.85 2.23
CA SER A 37 2.22 -9.94 3.38
C SER A 37 3.43 -9.02 3.45
N PRO A 38 3.35 -7.88 4.17
CA PRO A 38 4.50 -7.01 4.40
C PRO A 38 5.69 -7.73 5.07
N ASP A 39 5.43 -8.65 6.00
CA ASP A 39 6.47 -9.46 6.66
C ASP A 39 7.19 -10.38 5.66
N GLU A 40 6.44 -11.06 4.78
CA GLU A 40 7.01 -11.87 3.70
C GLU A 40 7.80 -11.03 2.70
N THR A 41 7.28 -9.85 2.32
CA THR A 41 8.00 -8.92 1.43
C THR A 41 9.32 -8.50 2.05
N LEU A 42 9.35 -8.17 3.36
CA LEU A 42 10.58 -7.80 4.04
C LEU A 42 11.60 -8.95 4.05
N LYS A 43 11.18 -10.19 4.29
CA LYS A 43 12.06 -11.35 4.24
C LYS A 43 12.67 -11.56 2.86
N ILE A 44 11.82 -11.46 1.82
CA ILE A 44 12.28 -11.59 0.42
C ILE A 44 13.29 -10.50 0.07
N VAL A 45 12.97 -9.24 0.35
CA VAL A 45 13.89 -8.15 -0.02
C VAL A 45 15.17 -8.17 0.80
N GLN A 46 15.13 -8.67 2.04
CA GLN A 46 16.32 -8.91 2.87
C GLN A 46 17.20 -10.02 2.24
N GLU A 47 16.61 -11.11 1.78
CA GLU A 47 17.31 -12.15 1.01
C GLU A 47 17.96 -11.58 -0.26
N LEU A 48 17.24 -10.78 -1.01
CA LEU A 48 17.78 -10.12 -2.22
C LEU A 48 18.97 -9.20 -1.88
N TYR A 49 18.92 -8.50 -0.76
CA TYR A 49 20.02 -7.66 -0.29
C TYR A 49 21.24 -8.48 0.11
N GLU A 50 21.07 -9.56 0.87
CA GLU A 50 22.15 -10.47 1.27
C GLU A 50 22.84 -11.12 0.07
N LYS A 51 22.08 -11.39 -0.99
CA LYS A 51 22.59 -11.84 -2.30
C LYS A 51 23.18 -10.72 -3.16
N LYS A 52 23.28 -9.50 -2.63
CA LYS A 52 23.81 -8.29 -3.32
C LYS A 52 23.02 -7.88 -4.58
N LEU A 53 21.78 -8.30 -4.71
CA LEU A 53 20.92 -7.98 -5.86
C LEU A 53 20.29 -6.60 -5.74
N VAL A 54 19.99 -6.15 -4.53
CA VAL A 54 19.37 -4.84 -4.25
C VAL A 54 20.11 -4.11 -3.13
N THR A 55 19.84 -2.82 -2.97
CA THR A 55 20.35 -1.99 -1.89
C THR A 55 19.63 -2.27 -0.58
N TYR A 56 20.11 -1.69 0.53
CA TYR A 56 19.56 -1.93 1.86
C TYR A 56 18.05 -1.65 1.92
N PRO A 57 17.22 -2.62 2.38
CA PRO A 57 15.78 -2.55 2.19
C PRO A 57 15.04 -1.73 3.25
N ARG A 58 15.60 -1.53 4.46
CA ARG A 58 14.91 -0.82 5.55
C ARG A 58 15.17 0.67 5.45
N THR A 59 14.58 1.29 4.44
CA THR A 59 14.68 2.72 4.18
C THR A 59 13.30 3.34 3.98
N ASP A 60 13.11 4.57 4.44
CA ASP A 60 11.94 5.41 4.16
C ASP A 60 12.18 6.33 2.95
N ALA A 61 13.44 6.44 2.46
CA ALA A 61 13.78 7.26 1.30
C ALA A 61 13.29 6.65 -0.02
N ARG A 62 12.79 7.51 -0.91
CA ARG A 62 12.28 7.16 -2.24
C ARG A 62 13.09 7.80 -3.37
N VAL A 63 14.26 8.28 -3.04
CA VAL A 63 15.16 9.02 -3.94
C VAL A 63 16.58 8.47 -3.88
N LEU A 64 17.39 8.84 -4.86
CA LEU A 64 18.83 8.56 -4.91
C LEU A 64 19.58 9.67 -4.18
N SER A 65 20.76 9.33 -3.64
CA SER A 65 21.75 10.35 -3.27
C SER A 65 22.47 10.89 -4.51
N THR A 66 23.00 12.08 -4.40
CA THR A 66 23.82 12.70 -5.48
C THR A 66 25.03 11.83 -5.82
N ALA A 67 25.64 11.17 -4.83
CA ALA A 67 26.76 10.27 -5.04
C ALA A 67 26.36 9.05 -5.89
N VAL A 68 25.25 8.38 -5.53
CA VAL A 68 24.74 7.23 -6.28
C VAL A 68 24.28 7.63 -7.68
N ALA A 69 23.63 8.79 -7.81
CA ALA A 69 23.17 9.30 -9.11
C ALA A 69 24.30 9.52 -10.13
N LYS A 70 25.52 9.84 -9.68
CA LYS A 70 26.71 10.01 -10.54
C LYS A 70 27.24 8.69 -11.09
N GLU A 71 27.05 7.59 -10.40
CA GLU A 71 27.56 6.26 -10.77
C GLU A 71 26.46 5.29 -11.20
N ILE A 72 25.25 5.80 -11.46
CA ILE A 72 24.05 4.99 -11.69
C ILE A 72 24.12 4.14 -12.98
N ASP A 73 24.97 4.52 -13.91
CA ASP A 73 25.25 3.78 -15.14
C ASP A 73 25.76 2.36 -14.86
N ARG A 74 26.51 2.16 -13.77
CA ARG A 74 26.96 0.83 -13.34
C ARG A 74 25.79 -0.09 -13.00
N ASN A 75 24.80 0.41 -12.27
CA ASN A 75 23.58 -0.32 -11.93
C ASN A 75 22.80 -0.69 -13.19
N ILE A 76 22.64 0.27 -14.12
CA ILE A 76 21.94 0.07 -15.39
C ILE A 76 22.69 -0.95 -16.26
N SER A 77 24.01 -0.82 -16.37
CA SER A 77 24.86 -1.70 -17.17
C SER A 77 24.83 -3.15 -16.66
N GLY A 78 24.78 -3.34 -15.34
CA GLY A 78 24.60 -4.68 -14.75
C GLY A 78 23.31 -5.36 -15.21
N LEU A 79 22.20 -4.60 -15.32
CA LEU A 79 20.90 -5.13 -15.73
C LEU A 79 20.85 -5.60 -17.20
N LYS A 80 21.81 -5.21 -18.05
CA LYS A 80 21.95 -5.75 -19.42
C LYS A 80 22.18 -7.27 -19.43
N GLN A 81 22.77 -7.80 -18.36
CA GLN A 81 23.01 -9.24 -18.22
C GLN A 81 21.75 -10.04 -17.86
N VAL A 82 20.65 -9.36 -17.53
CA VAL A 82 19.37 -9.99 -17.20
C VAL A 82 18.45 -9.92 -18.42
N PRO A 83 18.13 -11.04 -19.07
CA PRO A 83 17.40 -11.06 -20.35
C PRO A 83 16.10 -10.23 -20.33
N ALA A 84 15.36 -10.28 -19.23
CA ALA A 84 14.10 -9.55 -19.05
C ALA A 84 14.27 -8.01 -19.07
N PHE A 85 15.48 -7.50 -18.81
CA PHE A 85 15.74 -6.05 -18.68
C PHE A 85 16.77 -5.54 -19.68
N ALA A 86 17.49 -6.42 -20.40
CA ALA A 86 18.58 -6.07 -21.29
C ALA A 86 18.20 -4.97 -22.30
N ALA A 87 17.10 -5.16 -23.02
CA ALA A 87 16.63 -4.20 -24.02
C ALA A 87 16.25 -2.84 -23.40
N PHE A 88 15.68 -2.84 -22.19
CA PHE A 88 15.32 -1.60 -21.49
C PHE A 88 16.56 -0.87 -20.99
N ALA A 89 17.54 -1.58 -20.44
CA ALA A 89 18.79 -1.02 -19.97
C ALA A 89 19.63 -0.45 -21.13
N ASP A 90 19.75 -1.18 -22.24
CA ASP A 90 20.42 -0.70 -23.45
C ASP A 90 19.80 0.59 -23.98
N LYS A 91 18.48 0.65 -24.00
CA LYS A 91 17.77 1.86 -24.44
C LYS A 91 18.04 3.05 -23.52
N VAL A 92 18.07 2.86 -22.18
CA VAL A 92 18.40 3.93 -21.22
C VAL A 92 19.83 4.45 -21.44
N LEU A 93 20.79 3.54 -21.63
CA LEU A 93 22.18 3.91 -21.91
C LEU A 93 22.31 4.67 -23.23
N ALA A 94 21.63 4.22 -24.28
CA ALA A 94 21.63 4.88 -25.59
C ALA A 94 20.99 6.28 -25.54
N MET A 95 19.88 6.44 -24.81
CA MET A 95 19.25 7.76 -24.61
C MET A 95 20.09 8.72 -23.77
N GLY A 96 20.99 8.23 -22.94
CA GLY A 96 21.80 9.04 -22.04
C GLY A 96 21.00 9.77 -20.96
N SER A 97 19.72 9.40 -20.73
CA SER A 97 18.84 10.08 -19.78
C SER A 97 19.34 10.01 -18.33
N TYR A 98 20.06 8.95 -17.99
CA TYR A 98 20.69 8.75 -16.68
C TYR A 98 21.69 9.84 -16.30
N LYS A 99 22.36 10.47 -17.29
CA LYS A 99 23.36 11.55 -17.06
C LYS A 99 22.76 12.77 -16.38
N LYS A 100 21.45 12.98 -16.53
CA LYS A 100 20.72 14.12 -15.95
C LYS A 100 19.95 13.77 -14.67
N ILE A 101 20.02 12.52 -14.18
CA ILE A 101 19.18 12.05 -13.08
C ILE A 101 19.44 12.82 -11.78
N ALA A 102 20.69 13.28 -11.55
CA ALA A 102 21.10 14.06 -10.39
C ALA A 102 20.35 15.39 -10.26
N SER A 103 19.86 15.97 -11.36
CA SER A 103 19.12 17.24 -11.39
C SER A 103 17.60 17.05 -11.46
N THR A 104 17.10 15.83 -11.22
CA THR A 104 15.69 15.52 -11.30
C THR A 104 15.09 15.28 -9.90
N ARG A 105 13.76 15.17 -9.85
CA ARG A 105 13.02 14.80 -8.62
C ARG A 105 13.40 13.44 -8.01
N TYR A 106 14.17 12.62 -8.71
CA TYR A 106 14.58 11.29 -8.27
C TYR A 106 15.89 11.29 -7.47
N THR A 107 16.52 12.47 -7.31
CA THR A 107 17.74 12.65 -6.52
C THR A 107 17.54 13.80 -5.54
N ASN A 108 17.68 13.53 -4.25
CA ASN A 108 17.54 14.55 -3.21
C ASN A 108 18.18 14.09 -1.89
N ASP A 109 19.39 14.57 -1.60
CA ASP A 109 20.12 14.20 -0.38
C ASP A 109 19.40 14.63 0.91
N LYS A 110 18.58 15.69 0.88
CA LYS A 110 17.81 16.17 2.05
C LYS A 110 16.66 15.23 2.45
N GLN A 111 16.25 14.32 1.59
CA GLN A 111 15.21 13.30 1.87
C GLN A 111 15.80 11.96 2.29
N ILE A 112 17.10 11.89 2.54
CA ILE A 112 17.81 10.67 2.93
C ILE A 112 18.34 10.90 4.35
N THR A 113 17.94 10.03 5.26
CA THR A 113 18.49 9.98 6.62
C THR A 113 19.73 9.08 6.64
N ASP A 114 19.54 7.77 6.47
CA ASP A 114 20.61 6.78 6.55
C ASP A 114 20.86 6.09 5.21
N HIS A 115 19.79 5.74 4.49
CA HIS A 115 19.86 4.96 3.26
C HIS A 115 18.95 5.57 2.18
N TYR A 116 19.42 5.55 0.93
CA TYR A 116 18.61 5.92 -0.24
C TYR A 116 17.66 4.78 -0.62
N ALA A 117 16.85 5.01 -1.66
CA ALA A 117 15.81 4.10 -2.13
C ALA A 117 16.31 2.68 -2.44
N ILE A 118 15.39 1.71 -2.43
CA ILE A 118 15.64 0.33 -2.84
C ILE A 118 15.76 0.29 -4.36
N ILE A 119 16.98 -0.04 -4.86
CA ILE A 119 17.28 -0.18 -6.27
C ILE A 119 18.10 -1.46 -6.54
N PRO A 120 18.10 -1.98 -7.78
CA PRO A 120 19.01 -3.06 -8.14
C PRO A 120 20.45 -2.56 -8.16
N THR A 121 21.37 -3.38 -7.67
CA THR A 121 22.81 -3.04 -7.65
C THR A 121 23.50 -3.29 -8.99
N GLY A 122 22.90 -4.13 -9.85
CA GLY A 122 23.55 -4.64 -11.05
C GLY A 122 24.60 -5.72 -10.77
N GLN A 123 24.69 -6.17 -9.52
CA GLN A 123 25.64 -7.20 -9.05
C GLN A 123 24.88 -8.43 -8.52
N GLY A 124 25.63 -9.49 -8.14
CA GLY A 124 25.02 -10.68 -7.54
C GLY A 124 24.17 -11.52 -8.50
N LEU A 125 24.18 -11.22 -9.79
CA LEU A 125 23.23 -11.76 -10.79
C LEU A 125 23.29 -13.30 -10.94
N GLY A 126 24.40 -13.94 -10.56
CA GLY A 126 24.49 -15.39 -10.50
C GLY A 126 23.48 -16.03 -9.55
N ALA A 127 23.06 -15.32 -8.51
CA ALA A 127 22.07 -15.79 -7.55
C ALA A 127 20.64 -15.85 -8.10
N LEU A 128 20.33 -15.15 -9.22
CA LEU A 128 18.99 -15.11 -9.81
C LEU A 128 18.47 -16.52 -10.16
N ARG A 129 19.36 -17.42 -10.61
CA ARG A 129 18.98 -18.80 -10.98
C ARG A 129 18.51 -19.65 -9.78
N SER A 130 18.83 -19.27 -8.57
CA SER A 130 18.48 -19.97 -7.32
C SER A 130 17.38 -19.29 -6.52
N LEU A 131 16.77 -18.23 -7.05
CA LEU A 131 15.69 -17.54 -6.38
C LEU A 131 14.39 -18.34 -6.45
N HIS A 132 13.61 -18.25 -5.36
CA HIS A 132 12.23 -18.69 -5.40
C HIS A 132 11.42 -17.78 -6.36
N PRO A 133 10.44 -18.30 -7.14
CA PRO A 133 9.68 -17.51 -8.11
C PRO A 133 9.06 -16.22 -7.55
N GLN A 134 8.69 -16.23 -6.28
CA GLN A 134 8.15 -15.07 -5.57
C GLN A 134 9.23 -14.00 -5.35
N SER A 135 10.47 -14.42 -4.99
CA SER A 135 11.62 -13.52 -4.83
C SER A 135 12.03 -12.92 -6.18
N GLU A 136 11.95 -13.71 -7.26
CA GLU A 136 12.18 -13.23 -8.61
C GLU A 136 11.16 -12.16 -9.02
N SER A 137 9.86 -12.38 -8.74
CA SER A 137 8.81 -11.40 -9.02
C SER A 137 9.00 -10.08 -8.27
N VAL A 138 9.46 -10.12 -7.02
CA VAL A 138 9.76 -8.92 -6.22
C VAL A 138 10.99 -8.20 -6.80
N TYR A 139 12.04 -8.93 -7.17
CA TYR A 139 13.22 -8.36 -7.84
C TYR A 139 12.84 -7.69 -9.17
N GLU A 140 12.00 -8.36 -9.98
CA GLU A 140 11.48 -7.79 -11.22
C GLU A 140 10.73 -6.48 -10.97
N ALA A 141 9.86 -6.41 -9.97
CA ALA A 141 9.14 -5.19 -9.63
C ALA A 141 10.09 -4.03 -9.27
N ILE A 142 11.16 -4.32 -8.51
CA ILE A 142 12.19 -3.33 -8.15
C ILE A 142 12.92 -2.84 -9.41
N CYS A 143 13.35 -3.75 -10.28
CA CYS A 143 14.06 -3.41 -11.51
C CYS A 143 13.20 -2.57 -12.48
N ARG A 144 11.92 -2.94 -12.65
CA ARG A 144 10.98 -2.18 -13.49
C ARG A 144 10.74 -0.77 -12.94
N ARG A 145 10.56 -0.62 -11.63
CA ARG A 145 10.43 0.69 -10.97
C ARG A 145 11.69 1.53 -11.17
N PHE A 146 12.86 0.94 -10.99
CA PHE A 146 14.16 1.60 -11.18
C PHE A 146 14.37 2.06 -12.62
N LEU A 147 14.20 1.19 -13.60
CA LEU A 147 14.40 1.57 -15.01
C LEU A 147 13.37 2.60 -15.49
N SER A 148 12.17 2.60 -14.93
CA SER A 148 11.11 3.53 -15.31
C SER A 148 11.49 5.00 -15.15
N ILE A 149 12.30 5.37 -14.14
CA ILE A 149 12.65 6.78 -13.88
C ILE A 149 13.52 7.40 -14.96
N PHE A 150 14.14 6.59 -15.82
CA PHE A 150 14.99 7.04 -16.93
C PHE A 150 14.23 7.18 -18.26
N TYR A 151 12.94 6.79 -18.29
CA TYR A 151 12.08 6.91 -19.47
C TYR A 151 11.28 8.22 -19.41
N PRO A 152 10.82 8.72 -20.57
CA PRO A 152 9.96 9.91 -20.62
C PRO A 152 8.63 9.65 -19.91
N PRO A 153 7.94 10.73 -19.46
CA PRO A 153 6.60 10.64 -18.92
C PRO A 153 5.62 10.00 -19.91
N ALA A 154 4.65 9.25 -19.39
CA ALA A 154 3.50 8.85 -20.18
C ALA A 154 2.65 10.08 -20.52
N GLN A 155 2.14 10.16 -21.76
CA GLN A 155 1.35 11.29 -22.23
C GLN A 155 -0.09 10.86 -22.48
N TYR A 156 -1.02 11.69 -22.02
CA TYR A 156 -2.44 11.49 -22.19
C TYR A 156 -3.07 12.73 -22.84
N ARG A 157 -3.96 12.51 -23.81
CA ARG A 157 -4.87 13.57 -24.27
C ARG A 157 -6.14 13.51 -23.42
N LYS A 158 -6.48 14.63 -22.81
CA LYS A 158 -7.70 14.81 -22.03
C LYS A 158 -8.61 15.81 -22.74
N LEU A 159 -9.84 15.43 -22.89
CA LEU A 159 -10.94 16.28 -23.38
C LEU A 159 -12.00 16.37 -22.28
N SER A 160 -12.29 17.56 -21.80
CA SER A 160 -13.39 17.82 -20.89
C SER A 160 -14.38 18.76 -21.56
N MET A 161 -15.68 18.47 -21.45
CA MET A 161 -16.74 19.33 -22.03
C MET A 161 -17.90 19.43 -21.07
N THR A 162 -18.58 20.59 -21.14
CA THR A 162 -19.87 20.84 -20.52
C THR A 162 -20.88 21.01 -21.59
N LEU A 163 -21.95 20.24 -21.54
CA LEU A 163 -23.06 20.24 -22.46
C LEU A 163 -24.30 20.79 -21.74
N LYS A 164 -25.05 21.64 -22.36
CA LYS A 164 -26.32 22.17 -21.84
C LYS A 164 -27.49 21.66 -22.67
N VAL A 165 -28.45 21.05 -21.99
CA VAL A 165 -29.72 20.63 -22.60
C VAL A 165 -30.84 21.34 -21.85
N ARG A 166 -31.45 22.35 -22.47
CA ARG A 166 -32.41 23.28 -21.82
C ARG A 166 -31.74 23.94 -20.58
N THR A 167 -32.25 23.67 -19.40
CA THR A 167 -31.73 24.21 -18.12
C THR A 167 -30.62 23.36 -17.48
N GLU A 168 -30.47 22.11 -17.91
CA GLU A 168 -29.59 21.14 -17.26
C GLU A 168 -28.21 21.10 -17.89
N SER A 169 -27.17 20.94 -17.03
CA SER A 169 -25.77 20.80 -17.45
C SER A 169 -25.29 19.36 -17.30
N PHE A 170 -24.62 18.87 -18.32
CA PHE A 170 -24.02 17.55 -18.38
C PHE A 170 -22.51 17.68 -18.57
N TYR A 171 -21.74 16.87 -17.82
CA TYR A 171 -20.27 16.90 -17.83
C TYR A 171 -19.75 15.63 -18.46
N ALA A 172 -18.81 15.76 -19.39
CA ALA A 172 -18.11 14.63 -19.99
C ALA A 172 -16.60 14.86 -19.92
N SER A 173 -15.85 13.84 -19.56
CA SER A 173 -14.38 13.85 -19.54
C SER A 173 -13.85 12.57 -20.13
N PHE A 174 -12.93 12.71 -21.09
CA PHE A 174 -12.29 11.59 -21.79
C PHE A 174 -10.79 11.73 -21.66
N LYS A 175 -10.10 10.60 -21.37
CA LYS A 175 -8.65 10.56 -21.21
C LYS A 175 -8.08 9.36 -21.95
N VAL A 176 -7.21 9.61 -22.92
CA VAL A 176 -6.62 8.59 -23.79
C VAL A 176 -5.10 8.65 -23.69
N LEU A 177 -4.46 7.49 -23.51
CA LEU A 177 -3.00 7.34 -23.56
C LEU A 177 -2.53 7.50 -25.00
N THR A 178 -1.66 8.49 -25.25
CA THR A 178 -1.09 8.76 -26.58
C THR A 178 0.38 8.38 -26.69
N ASP A 179 1.13 8.41 -25.59
CA ASP A 179 2.50 7.91 -25.53
C ASP A 179 2.70 7.17 -24.19
N GLU A 180 3.08 5.92 -24.30
CA GLU A 180 3.29 5.06 -23.13
C GLU A 180 4.46 5.53 -22.25
N GLY A 181 5.48 6.15 -22.84
CA GLY A 181 6.65 6.57 -22.09
C GLY A 181 7.23 5.47 -21.21
N TYR A 182 7.33 5.74 -19.90
CA TYR A 182 7.82 4.77 -18.91
C TYR A 182 6.92 3.55 -18.69
N LEU A 183 5.65 3.60 -19.08
CA LEU A 183 4.72 2.47 -18.95
C LEU A 183 5.17 1.25 -19.75
N LYS A 184 6.00 1.46 -20.80
CA LYS A 184 6.65 0.36 -21.55
C LYS A 184 7.51 -0.53 -20.65
N VAL A 185 8.15 0.08 -19.66
CA VAL A 185 9.00 -0.64 -18.69
C VAL A 185 8.20 -1.09 -17.48
N ALA A 186 7.38 -0.19 -16.93
CA ALA A 186 6.58 -0.48 -15.74
C ALA A 186 5.51 -1.55 -15.96
N GLY A 187 5.13 -1.77 -17.20
CA GLY A 187 3.95 -2.54 -17.60
C GLY A 187 2.69 -1.69 -17.51
N ILE A 188 1.82 -1.82 -18.49
CA ILE A 188 0.49 -1.19 -18.44
C ILE A 188 -0.32 -1.95 -17.39
N PRO A 189 -0.88 -1.30 -16.38
CA PRO A 189 -1.77 -1.96 -15.43
C PRO A 189 -2.88 -2.68 -16.20
N LYS A 190 -3.07 -3.98 -15.98
CA LYS A 190 -4.08 -4.81 -16.67
C LYS A 190 -5.51 -4.25 -16.54
N LYS A 191 -5.76 -3.23 -15.73
CA LYS A 191 -7.02 -2.51 -15.59
C LYS A 191 -7.45 -1.70 -16.82
N ALA A 192 -6.54 -1.43 -17.77
CA ALA A 192 -6.90 -0.72 -19.00
C ALA A 192 -7.52 -1.63 -20.06
N GLN A 193 -7.49 -2.95 -19.89
CA GLN A 193 -8.00 -3.91 -20.88
C GLN A 193 -9.29 -4.64 -20.50
N ASN A 194 -9.71 -4.63 -19.22
CA ASN A 194 -10.95 -5.31 -18.81
C ASN A 194 -11.56 -4.61 -17.59
N THR A 195 -12.37 -3.60 -17.84
CA THR A 195 -13.17 -2.95 -16.78
C THR A 195 -14.59 -3.52 -16.77
N GLN A 196 -14.77 -4.63 -16.06
CA GLN A 196 -16.00 -4.87 -15.34
C GLN A 196 -15.65 -4.95 -13.85
N GLY A 197 -15.98 -3.90 -13.12
CA GLY A 197 -16.14 -3.90 -11.67
C GLY A 197 -14.93 -3.60 -10.80
N GLN A 198 -14.35 -2.39 -10.87
CA GLN A 198 -13.79 -1.69 -9.70
C GLN A 198 -13.66 -0.20 -10.04
N LYS A 199 -14.56 0.59 -9.50
CA LYS A 199 -14.55 2.06 -9.60
C LYS A 199 -13.52 2.58 -8.60
N ASP A 200 -12.44 3.17 -9.11
CA ASP A 200 -11.64 4.15 -8.38
C ASP A 200 -11.75 5.44 -9.18
N ASP A 201 -12.24 6.48 -8.53
CA ASP A 201 -12.49 7.84 -8.99
C ASP A 201 -13.61 8.05 -10.03
N GLU A 202 -14.36 9.12 -9.77
CA GLU A 202 -15.64 9.56 -10.33
C GLU A 202 -15.65 9.95 -11.82
N THR A 203 -14.90 9.26 -12.67
CA THR A 203 -15.05 9.39 -14.10
C THR A 203 -15.23 8.01 -14.73
N GLU A 204 -16.43 7.74 -15.24
CA GLU A 204 -16.65 6.61 -16.15
C GLU A 204 -15.70 6.78 -17.34
N ASP A 205 -14.59 6.02 -17.34
CA ASP A 205 -13.78 5.80 -18.52
C ASP A 205 -14.63 4.97 -19.50
N VAL A 206 -15.47 5.66 -20.27
CA VAL A 206 -15.97 5.11 -21.51
C VAL A 206 -14.72 4.80 -22.32
N GLY A 207 -14.52 3.53 -22.73
CA GLY A 207 -13.34 3.08 -23.48
C GLY A 207 -13.17 3.90 -24.74
N CYS A 208 -12.52 5.03 -24.62
CA CYS A 208 -12.23 5.97 -25.68
C CYS A 208 -10.85 5.64 -26.24
N ASP A 209 -10.78 5.54 -27.54
CA ASP A 209 -9.53 5.49 -28.28
C ASP A 209 -9.16 6.87 -28.85
N THR A 210 -8.02 6.97 -29.49
CA THR A 210 -7.57 8.18 -30.15
C THR A 210 -8.50 8.57 -31.29
N ALA A 211 -9.09 7.60 -32.00
CA ALA A 211 -10.02 7.84 -33.11
C ALA A 211 -11.27 8.55 -32.62
N PHE A 212 -11.82 8.17 -31.47
CA PHE A 212 -12.94 8.84 -30.85
C PHE A 212 -12.62 10.31 -30.51
N LEU A 213 -11.45 10.59 -29.92
CA LEU A 213 -11.04 11.97 -29.64
C LEU A 213 -10.84 12.80 -30.93
N ASP A 214 -10.39 12.16 -32.00
CA ASP A 214 -10.19 12.82 -33.31
C ASP A 214 -11.54 13.14 -33.97
N MET A 215 -12.59 12.34 -33.79
CA MET A 215 -13.95 12.67 -34.20
C MET A 215 -14.51 13.93 -33.50
N LEU A 216 -14.06 14.17 -32.26
CA LEU A 216 -14.49 15.32 -31.46
C LEU A 216 -13.60 16.57 -31.65
N LYS A 217 -12.58 16.52 -32.54
CA LYS A 217 -11.59 17.61 -32.70
C LYS A 217 -12.19 18.93 -33.13
N ASP A 218 -13.25 18.88 -33.97
CA ASP A 218 -13.86 20.05 -34.58
C ASP A 218 -14.97 20.69 -33.70
N LEU A 219 -15.33 20.02 -32.57
CA LEU A 219 -16.29 20.61 -31.64
C LEU A 219 -15.70 21.86 -30.96
N LYS A 220 -16.54 22.91 -30.90
CA LYS A 220 -16.20 24.19 -30.26
C LYS A 220 -17.30 24.58 -29.28
N LYS A 221 -17.05 25.58 -28.44
CA LYS A 221 -18.11 26.24 -27.68
C LYS A 221 -19.17 26.77 -28.65
N GLY A 222 -20.44 26.52 -28.36
CA GLY A 222 -21.58 26.82 -29.22
C GLY A 222 -21.89 25.73 -30.25
N SER A 223 -21.13 24.62 -30.35
CA SER A 223 -21.53 23.50 -31.22
C SER A 223 -22.76 22.80 -30.65
N HIS A 224 -23.65 22.32 -31.54
CA HIS A 224 -24.84 21.57 -31.18
C HIS A 224 -24.67 20.08 -31.48
N LEU A 225 -25.09 19.25 -30.56
CA LEU A 225 -25.04 17.78 -30.66
C LEU A 225 -26.45 17.19 -30.52
N PRO A 226 -26.86 16.24 -31.37
CA PRO A 226 -28.15 15.60 -31.23
C PRO A 226 -28.22 14.72 -29.98
N VAL A 227 -29.23 14.95 -29.14
CA VAL A 227 -29.51 14.13 -27.98
C VAL A 227 -30.46 13.01 -28.38
N LYS A 228 -29.99 11.77 -28.43
CA LYS A 228 -30.82 10.61 -28.78
C LYS A 228 -31.79 10.25 -27.66
N ARG A 229 -31.31 10.22 -26.41
CA ARG A 229 -32.13 9.95 -25.21
C ARG A 229 -31.45 10.47 -23.97
N LEU A 230 -32.23 10.75 -22.95
CA LEU A 230 -31.77 10.95 -21.56
C LEU A 230 -32.13 9.70 -20.75
N MET A 231 -31.23 9.28 -19.88
CA MET A 231 -31.44 8.15 -18.98
C MET A 231 -31.13 8.59 -17.57
N ILE A 232 -31.97 8.18 -16.63
CA ILE A 232 -31.64 8.26 -15.20
C ILE A 232 -30.79 7.05 -14.86
N LYS A 233 -29.60 7.28 -14.33
CA LYS A 233 -28.74 6.23 -13.81
C LYS A 233 -28.86 6.22 -12.29
N GLU A 234 -29.54 5.22 -11.77
CA GLU A 234 -29.60 4.98 -10.35
C GLU A 234 -28.28 4.37 -9.86
N GLY A 235 -27.84 4.78 -8.69
CA GLY A 235 -26.62 4.28 -8.08
C GLY A 235 -26.62 4.50 -6.57
N GLU A 236 -25.87 3.67 -5.87
CA GLU A 236 -25.65 3.80 -4.44
C GLU A 236 -24.21 4.21 -4.17
N THR A 237 -24.01 5.07 -3.17
CA THR A 237 -22.67 5.36 -2.67
C THR A 237 -22.12 4.12 -1.96
N SER A 238 -20.83 3.87 -2.08
CA SER A 238 -20.16 2.79 -1.36
C SER A 238 -19.25 3.37 -0.26
N PRO A 239 -19.12 2.68 0.87
CA PRO A 239 -18.17 3.09 1.89
C PRO A 239 -16.73 3.02 1.36
N PRO A 240 -15.78 3.72 2.00
CA PRO A 240 -14.37 3.61 1.66
C PRO A 240 -13.91 2.14 1.66
N LYS A 241 -13.00 1.80 0.76
CA LYS A 241 -12.46 0.44 0.69
C LYS A 241 -11.70 0.09 1.97
N ARG A 242 -11.85 -1.17 2.41
CA ARG A 242 -11.05 -1.66 3.53
C ARG A 242 -9.57 -1.67 3.19
N TYR A 243 -8.74 -1.46 4.20
CA TYR A 243 -7.30 -1.59 4.03
C TYR A 243 -6.92 -3.03 3.66
N ASN A 244 -5.99 -3.18 2.74
CA ASN A 244 -5.19 -4.39 2.66
C ASN A 244 -3.91 -4.22 3.50
N SER A 245 -3.17 -5.32 3.73
CA SER A 245 -1.97 -5.29 4.58
C SER A 245 -0.94 -4.23 4.13
N GLY A 246 -0.72 -4.09 2.82
CA GLY A 246 0.20 -3.08 2.29
C GLY A 246 -0.32 -1.65 2.41
N SER A 247 -1.59 -1.39 2.08
CA SER A 247 -2.16 -0.04 2.22
C SER A 247 -2.26 0.41 3.67
N LEU A 248 -2.37 -0.53 4.63
CA LEU A 248 -2.30 -0.20 6.05
C LEU A 248 -0.89 0.22 6.47
N ILE A 249 0.16 -0.42 5.94
CA ILE A 249 1.55 0.03 6.15
C ILE A 249 1.75 1.45 5.63
N LEU A 250 1.23 1.78 4.43
CA LEU A 250 1.29 3.14 3.90
C LEU A 250 0.50 4.14 4.76
N ALA A 251 -0.65 3.75 5.29
CA ALA A 251 -1.41 4.60 6.20
C ALA A 251 -0.64 4.87 7.51
N MET A 252 0.08 3.88 8.04
CA MET A 252 0.96 4.07 9.20
C MET A 252 2.13 5.03 8.87
N GLU A 253 2.76 4.89 7.70
CA GLU A 253 3.83 5.77 7.24
C GLU A 253 3.34 7.22 7.08
N ASN A 254 2.12 7.39 6.57
CA ASN A 254 1.53 8.69 6.30
C ASN A 254 0.55 9.14 7.39
N ALA A 255 0.65 8.62 8.61
CA ALA A 255 -0.28 8.91 9.71
C ALA A 255 -0.37 10.41 10.04
N GLY A 256 0.68 11.18 9.76
CA GLY A 256 0.66 12.63 9.89
C GLY A 256 -0.41 13.35 9.07
N GLN A 257 -0.91 12.74 7.99
CA GLN A 257 -2.02 13.33 7.21
C GLN A 257 -3.34 13.42 7.99
N LEU A 258 -3.48 12.65 9.07
CA LEU A 258 -4.64 12.66 9.95
C LEU A 258 -4.56 13.73 11.06
N ILE A 259 -3.45 14.46 11.13
CA ILE A 259 -3.20 15.49 12.15
C ILE A 259 -3.54 16.86 11.58
N GLU A 260 -4.42 17.61 12.26
CA GLU A 260 -4.82 18.94 11.83
C GLU A 260 -3.75 20.00 12.14
N ASP A 261 -3.07 19.86 13.29
CA ASP A 261 -1.99 20.76 13.71
C ASP A 261 -0.77 20.63 12.77
N GLU A 262 -0.38 21.73 12.11
CA GLU A 262 0.69 21.73 11.13
C GLU A 262 2.08 21.44 11.73
N GLU A 263 2.34 21.87 12.95
CA GLU A 263 3.61 21.67 13.64
C GLU A 263 3.77 20.19 14.04
N LEU A 264 2.73 19.60 14.65
CA LEU A 264 2.69 18.18 14.98
C LEU A 264 2.69 17.30 13.72
N ARG A 265 2.01 17.74 12.66
CA ARG A 265 2.04 17.07 11.35
C ARG A 265 3.45 17.05 10.77
N ALA A 266 4.18 18.17 10.85
CA ALA A 266 5.55 18.25 10.37
C ALA A 266 6.48 17.31 11.15
N GLN A 267 6.26 17.15 12.46
CA GLN A 267 7.05 16.25 13.32
C GLN A 267 6.90 14.78 12.92
N ILE A 268 5.68 14.33 12.60
CA ILE A 268 5.40 12.93 12.16
C ILE A 268 5.63 12.72 10.67
N LYS A 269 5.70 13.78 9.86
CA LYS A 269 5.80 13.67 8.39
C LYS A 269 6.95 12.81 7.89
N GLY A 270 8.01 12.67 8.67
CA GLY A 270 9.20 11.86 8.32
C GLY A 270 9.21 10.45 8.94
N SER A 271 8.48 10.22 10.03
CA SER A 271 8.54 8.96 10.78
C SER A 271 7.24 8.15 10.73
N GLY A 272 6.07 8.79 10.72
CA GLY A 272 4.78 8.11 10.78
C GLY A 272 4.57 7.35 12.11
N ILE A 273 3.71 6.34 12.09
CA ILE A 273 3.53 5.39 13.20
C ILE A 273 4.47 4.18 12.96
N GLY A 274 5.38 3.94 13.88
CA GLY A 274 6.45 2.94 13.74
C GLY A 274 7.48 3.37 12.69
N THR A 275 8.52 2.57 12.57
CA THR A 275 9.60 2.77 11.58
C THR A 275 9.44 1.78 10.41
N SER A 276 10.17 1.99 9.32
CA SER A 276 10.24 1.03 8.21
C SER A 276 10.56 -0.39 8.69
N ALA A 277 11.39 -0.53 9.75
CA ALA A 277 11.76 -1.81 10.30
C ALA A 277 10.63 -2.48 11.12
N THR A 278 9.75 -1.71 11.75
CA THR A 278 8.80 -2.22 12.77
C THR A 278 7.37 -2.32 12.30
N ARG A 279 6.92 -1.56 11.29
CA ARG A 279 5.51 -1.52 10.84
C ARG A 279 4.95 -2.89 10.47
N ALA A 280 5.72 -3.69 9.73
CA ALA A 280 5.29 -5.04 9.34
C ALA A 280 5.13 -5.97 10.55
N GLU A 281 6.04 -5.89 11.53
CA GLU A 281 5.99 -6.70 12.75
C GLU A 281 4.83 -6.27 13.66
N ILE A 282 4.52 -4.96 13.75
CA ILE A 282 3.34 -4.43 14.45
C ILE A 282 2.07 -5.04 13.86
N LEU A 283 1.89 -4.99 12.53
CA LEU A 283 0.73 -5.57 11.87
C LEU A 283 0.63 -7.08 12.12
N LYS A 284 1.73 -7.80 11.99
CA LYS A 284 1.80 -9.24 12.26
C LYS A 284 1.42 -9.56 13.72
N LYS A 285 1.92 -8.78 14.68
CA LYS A 285 1.56 -8.90 16.10
C LYS A 285 0.08 -8.71 16.31
N LEU A 286 -0.55 -7.67 15.73
CA LEU A 286 -1.98 -7.41 15.86
C LEU A 286 -2.84 -8.56 15.29
N VAL A 287 -2.40 -9.21 14.21
CA VAL A 287 -3.04 -10.41 13.66
C VAL A 287 -2.83 -11.63 14.59
N THR A 288 -1.63 -11.80 15.13
CA THR A 288 -1.29 -12.93 16.01
C THR A 288 -2.09 -12.89 17.32
N ILE A 289 -2.23 -11.71 17.93
CA ILE A 289 -3.04 -11.53 19.15
C ILE A 289 -4.53 -11.40 18.86
N ARG A 290 -4.94 -11.58 17.59
CA ARG A 290 -6.33 -11.58 17.12
C ARG A 290 -7.08 -10.26 17.34
N TYR A 291 -6.40 -9.13 17.30
CA TYR A 291 -7.07 -7.84 17.23
C TYR A 291 -7.51 -7.54 15.79
N LEU A 292 -6.71 -8.00 14.83
CA LEU A 292 -7.01 -7.93 13.41
C LEU A 292 -7.08 -9.34 12.79
N ALA A 293 -7.91 -9.49 11.76
CA ALA A 293 -7.94 -10.66 10.89
C ALA A 293 -7.37 -10.28 9.53
N LEU A 294 -6.53 -11.15 8.96
CA LEU A 294 -5.93 -11.01 7.64
C LEU A 294 -6.41 -12.12 6.71
N ASN A 295 -7.07 -11.75 5.64
CA ASN A 295 -7.40 -12.69 4.57
C ASN A 295 -6.16 -12.93 3.69
N LYS A 296 -5.56 -14.11 3.76
CA LYS A 296 -4.32 -14.45 3.04
C LYS A 296 -4.44 -14.36 1.52
N LYS A 297 -5.64 -14.61 0.94
CA LYS A 297 -5.84 -14.57 -0.52
C LYS A 297 -6.00 -13.15 -1.06
N THR A 298 -6.69 -12.28 -0.33
CA THR A 298 -6.98 -10.91 -0.77
C THR A 298 -6.08 -9.88 -0.11
N GLN A 299 -5.39 -10.25 0.96
CA GLN A 299 -4.62 -9.39 1.86
C GLN A 299 -5.47 -8.32 2.55
N ILE A 300 -6.80 -8.45 2.55
CA ILE A 300 -7.70 -7.52 3.24
C ILE A 300 -7.59 -7.74 4.75
N VAL A 301 -7.47 -6.63 5.47
CA VAL A 301 -7.41 -6.56 6.93
C VAL A 301 -8.78 -6.11 7.45
N THR A 302 -9.28 -6.79 8.46
CA THR A 302 -10.51 -6.44 9.15
C THR A 302 -10.31 -6.53 10.67
N PRO A 303 -11.01 -5.73 11.48
CA PRO A 303 -11.02 -5.96 12.91
C PRO A 303 -11.63 -7.33 13.22
N THR A 304 -11.30 -7.89 14.36
CA THR A 304 -12.04 -9.00 14.97
C THR A 304 -12.96 -8.46 16.04
N GLN A 305 -13.88 -9.27 16.55
CA GLN A 305 -14.71 -8.88 17.69
C GLN A 305 -13.84 -8.46 18.88
N LEU A 306 -12.76 -9.19 19.17
CA LEU A 306 -11.82 -8.85 20.24
C LEU A 306 -11.15 -7.48 19.97
N GLY A 307 -10.73 -7.25 18.71
CA GLY A 307 -10.11 -5.98 18.33
C GLY A 307 -11.03 -4.78 18.49
N GLU A 308 -12.30 -4.90 18.07
CA GLU A 308 -13.29 -3.85 18.29
C GLU A 308 -13.54 -3.61 19.76
N MET A 309 -13.60 -4.66 20.59
CA MET A 309 -13.77 -4.50 22.03
C MET A 309 -12.58 -3.81 22.71
N VAL A 310 -11.35 -4.13 22.28
CA VAL A 310 -10.15 -3.41 22.76
C VAL A 310 -10.21 -1.94 22.38
N TYR A 311 -10.63 -1.64 21.14
CA TYR A 311 -10.83 -0.25 20.71
C TYR A 311 -11.86 0.47 21.58
N GLU A 312 -13.04 -0.12 21.80
CA GLU A 312 -14.10 0.42 22.64
C GLU A 312 -13.64 0.66 24.09
N VAL A 313 -12.88 -0.29 24.66
CA VAL A 313 -12.32 -0.12 26.02
C VAL A 313 -11.37 1.08 26.05
N VAL A 314 -10.48 1.22 25.09
CA VAL A 314 -9.52 2.33 25.04
C VAL A 314 -10.25 3.66 24.78
N ASP A 315 -11.23 3.68 23.86
CA ASP A 315 -12.00 4.90 23.54
C ASP A 315 -12.79 5.39 24.78
N ASN A 316 -13.33 4.49 25.56
CA ASN A 316 -14.11 4.81 26.76
C ASN A 316 -13.27 4.93 28.07
N SER A 317 -11.94 4.80 27.97
CA SER A 317 -11.02 4.94 29.11
C SER A 317 -9.92 5.98 28.85
N ILE A 318 -8.99 5.69 27.95
CA ILE A 318 -7.85 6.56 27.61
C ILE A 318 -7.89 6.91 26.11
N ARG A 319 -8.94 7.60 25.69
CA ARG A 319 -9.17 7.95 24.28
C ARG A 319 -7.98 8.63 23.61
N SER A 320 -7.19 9.39 24.36
CA SER A 320 -5.98 10.04 23.83
C SER A 320 -4.97 9.08 23.20
N LEU A 321 -4.96 7.79 23.61
CA LEU A 321 -4.09 6.77 22.99
C LEU A 321 -4.50 6.42 21.55
N LEU A 322 -5.72 6.77 21.13
CA LEU A 322 -6.21 6.58 19.77
C LEU A 322 -5.93 7.79 18.87
N ASN A 323 -5.36 8.88 19.43
CA ASN A 323 -5.08 10.09 18.69
C ASN A 323 -3.59 10.11 18.24
N PRO A 324 -3.29 10.17 16.93
CA PRO A 324 -1.92 10.27 16.43
C PRO A 324 -1.20 11.54 16.90
N GLU A 325 -1.90 12.61 17.27
CA GLU A 325 -1.31 13.84 17.82
C GLU A 325 -0.57 13.57 19.15
N LEU A 326 -1.06 12.65 19.98
CA LEU A 326 -0.37 12.26 21.19
C LEU A 326 1.01 11.68 20.88
N THR A 327 1.08 10.77 19.91
CA THR A 327 2.37 10.20 19.45
C THR A 327 3.28 11.31 18.93
N ALA A 328 2.75 12.22 18.09
CA ALA A 328 3.49 13.34 17.55
C ALA A 328 4.08 14.25 18.65
N SER A 329 3.29 14.52 19.68
CA SER A 329 3.73 15.39 20.80
C SER A 329 4.84 14.74 21.63
N TRP A 330 4.82 13.42 21.82
CA TRP A 330 5.89 12.69 22.51
C TRP A 330 7.16 12.62 21.66
N GLU A 331 7.06 12.36 20.35
CA GLU A 331 8.19 12.40 19.40
C GLU A 331 8.85 13.80 19.38
N LYS A 332 8.03 14.86 19.38
CA LYS A 332 8.51 16.24 19.49
C LYS A 332 9.27 16.48 20.81
N GLY A 333 8.77 15.92 21.91
CA GLY A 333 9.45 15.97 23.20
C GLY A 333 10.82 15.30 23.16
N LEU A 334 10.97 14.15 22.48
CA LEU A 334 12.25 13.49 22.29
C LEU A 334 13.22 14.33 21.42
N THR A 335 12.71 15.02 20.41
CA THR A 335 13.52 15.97 19.62
C THR A 335 14.06 17.08 20.51
N TYR A 336 13.26 17.65 21.40
CA TYR A 336 13.71 18.68 22.36
C TYR A 336 14.77 18.17 23.34
N VAL A 337 14.71 16.88 23.75
CA VAL A 337 15.78 16.27 24.55
C VAL A 337 17.05 16.15 23.74
N ALA A 338 16.96 15.70 22.50
CA ALA A 338 18.11 15.54 21.60
C ALA A 338 18.79 16.88 21.28
N GLU A 339 18.03 17.95 21.15
CA GLU A 339 18.51 19.33 20.93
C GLU A 339 19.01 20.01 22.20
N GLY A 340 18.81 19.38 23.36
CA GLY A 340 19.18 19.97 24.66
C GLY A 340 18.25 21.10 25.15
N SER A 341 17.09 21.30 24.50
CA SER A 341 16.10 22.31 24.90
C SER A 341 15.40 21.95 26.20
N ILE A 342 15.27 20.66 26.50
CA ILE A 342 14.78 20.10 27.77
C ILE A 342 15.69 18.96 28.21
N THR A 343 15.73 18.67 29.51
CA THR A 343 16.47 17.51 30.03
C THR A 343 15.64 16.24 29.92
N SER A 344 16.32 15.07 29.91
CA SER A 344 15.65 13.76 29.96
C SER A 344 14.75 13.64 31.19
N ASP A 345 15.16 14.20 32.34
CA ASP A 345 14.38 14.10 33.59
C ASP A 345 13.04 14.87 33.46
N VAL A 346 13.05 16.05 32.86
CA VAL A 346 11.82 16.83 32.58
C VAL A 346 10.89 16.07 31.65
N TYR A 347 11.44 15.40 30.63
CA TYR A 347 10.66 14.55 29.73
C TYR A 347 10.04 13.37 30.45
N MET A 348 10.83 12.66 31.26
CA MET A 348 10.37 11.50 32.02
C MET A 348 9.33 11.87 33.07
N GLU A 349 9.51 12.98 33.81
CA GLU A 349 8.50 13.48 34.75
C GLU A 349 7.14 13.73 34.08
N LYS A 350 7.14 14.33 32.87
CA LYS A 350 5.90 14.55 32.11
C LYS A 350 5.25 13.23 31.71
N LEU A 351 6.05 12.25 31.28
CA LEU A 351 5.56 10.94 30.88
C LEU A 351 4.96 10.18 32.07
N GLU A 352 5.66 10.15 33.20
CA GLU A 352 5.20 9.50 34.44
C GLU A 352 3.91 10.14 34.97
N ARG A 353 3.83 11.46 34.96
CA ARG A 353 2.60 12.21 35.34
C ARG A 353 1.46 11.84 34.40
N PHE A 354 1.68 11.82 33.08
CA PHE A 354 0.67 11.40 32.11
C PHE A 354 0.15 9.99 32.41
N ILE A 355 1.05 9.02 32.62
CA ILE A 355 0.69 7.63 32.92
C ILE A 355 -0.11 7.56 34.22
N SER A 356 0.38 8.18 35.30
CA SER A 356 -0.26 8.18 36.63
C SER A 356 -1.65 8.77 36.58
N ASP A 357 -1.82 9.95 35.94
CA ASP A 357 -3.10 10.60 35.79
C ASP A 357 -4.12 9.75 35.03
N ARG A 358 -3.69 9.15 33.91
CA ARG A 358 -4.57 8.33 33.08
C ARG A 358 -4.94 7.02 33.78
N THR A 359 -3.98 6.36 34.40
CA THR A 359 -4.24 5.16 35.21
C THR A 359 -5.16 5.41 36.37
N GLY A 360 -4.92 6.50 37.14
CA GLY A 360 -5.78 6.89 38.23
C GLY A 360 -7.23 7.14 37.80
N ARG A 361 -7.44 7.80 36.67
CA ARG A 361 -8.79 8.01 36.12
C ARG A 361 -9.46 6.70 35.71
N VAL A 362 -8.73 5.76 35.11
CA VAL A 362 -9.28 4.45 34.71
C VAL A 362 -9.74 3.65 35.92
N MET A 363 -9.02 3.71 37.04
CA MET A 363 -9.35 2.96 38.25
C MET A 363 -10.70 3.39 38.89
N VAL A 364 -11.15 4.62 38.64
CA VAL A 364 -12.41 5.13 39.15
C VAL A 364 -13.56 5.11 38.14
N LEU A 365 -13.34 4.53 36.94
CA LEU A 365 -14.39 4.42 35.94
C LEU A 365 -15.41 3.35 36.30
N HIS A 366 -16.69 3.70 36.13
CA HIS A 366 -17.82 2.82 36.35
C HIS A 366 -18.63 2.60 35.06
N ASN A 367 -17.94 2.35 33.97
CA ASN A 367 -18.50 2.23 32.61
C ASN A 367 -18.66 0.78 32.09
N GLN A 368 -18.50 -0.21 32.97
CA GLN A 368 -18.56 -1.64 32.59
C GLN A 368 -19.91 -2.04 31.96
N TYR A 369 -21.02 -1.44 32.47
CA TYR A 369 -22.35 -1.69 31.91
C TYR A 369 -22.46 -1.17 30.45
N GLN A 370 -21.94 0.03 30.19
CA GLN A 370 -21.90 0.62 28.85
C GLN A 370 -21.04 -0.23 27.91
N LEU A 371 -19.84 -0.64 28.36
CA LEU A 371 -18.95 -1.51 27.58
C LEU A 371 -19.60 -2.86 27.26
N ARG A 372 -20.39 -3.43 28.19
CA ARG A 372 -21.14 -4.63 27.91
C ARG A 372 -22.19 -4.44 26.83
N GLY A 373 -22.93 -3.32 26.88
CA GLY A 373 -23.87 -2.96 25.79
C GLY A 373 -23.18 -2.79 24.44
N ASN A 374 -21.98 -2.19 24.40
CA ASN A 374 -21.18 -2.07 23.19
C ASN A 374 -20.74 -3.44 22.69
N TYR A 375 -20.33 -4.35 23.59
CA TYR A 375 -19.97 -5.72 23.24
C TYR A 375 -21.15 -6.47 22.57
N ASP A 376 -22.33 -6.38 23.16
CA ASP A 376 -23.51 -7.10 22.64
C ASP A 376 -23.92 -6.59 21.25
N ARG A 377 -23.82 -5.26 21.02
CA ARG A 377 -24.04 -4.66 19.69
C ARG A 377 -22.99 -5.12 18.67
N CYS A 378 -21.70 -5.08 19.04
CA CYS A 378 -20.61 -5.52 18.21
C CYS A 378 -20.73 -7.00 17.86
N ALA A 379 -21.03 -7.87 18.84
CA ALA A 379 -21.17 -9.32 18.67
C ALA A 379 -22.19 -9.72 17.60
N ALA A 380 -23.21 -8.88 17.35
CA ALA A 380 -24.23 -9.15 16.34
C ALA A 380 -23.65 -9.18 14.90
N PHE A 381 -22.55 -8.48 14.65
CA PHE A 381 -21.90 -8.43 13.34
C PHE A 381 -20.89 -9.55 13.10
N TYR A 382 -20.52 -10.30 14.15
CA TYR A 382 -19.58 -11.42 14.06
C TYR A 382 -20.33 -12.75 14.07
N LYS A 383 -20.13 -13.59 13.05
CA LYS A 383 -20.67 -14.95 13.05
C LYS A 383 -20.10 -15.67 14.26
N LYS A 384 -20.97 -16.28 15.07
CA LYS A 384 -20.54 -17.22 16.10
C LYS A 384 -19.71 -18.30 15.39
N GLU A 385 -18.43 -18.43 15.72
CA GLU A 385 -17.65 -19.59 15.33
C GLU A 385 -18.44 -20.82 15.82
N GLN A 386 -19.01 -21.59 14.88
CA GLN A 386 -19.58 -22.90 15.22
C GLN A 386 -18.39 -23.70 15.74
N ARG A 387 -18.34 -23.88 17.06
CA ARG A 387 -17.46 -24.89 17.65
C ARG A 387 -17.75 -26.19 16.88
N PRO A 388 -16.73 -26.86 16.29
CA PRO A 388 -16.98 -28.14 15.67
C PRO A 388 -17.61 -29.02 16.75
N SER A 389 -18.84 -29.45 16.53
CA SER A 389 -19.52 -30.40 17.41
C SER A 389 -18.57 -31.57 17.58
N ALA A 390 -18.23 -31.88 18.81
CA ALA A 390 -17.46 -33.09 19.12
C ALA A 390 -18.24 -34.26 18.57
N LYS A 391 -17.93 -34.68 17.36
CA LYS A 391 -18.46 -35.94 16.80
C LYS A 391 -18.03 -37.02 17.77
N GLY A 392 -19.00 -37.58 18.48
CA GLY A 392 -18.80 -38.61 19.44
C GLY A 392 -17.95 -39.73 18.84
N LYS A 393 -16.83 -40.00 19.48
CA LYS A 393 -16.09 -41.24 19.24
C LYS A 393 -16.98 -42.38 19.67
N THR A 394 -17.64 -42.99 18.70
CA THR A 394 -18.31 -44.29 18.90
C THR A 394 -17.23 -45.29 19.25
N ILE A 395 -17.16 -45.64 20.53
CA ILE A 395 -16.31 -46.72 21.01
C ILE A 395 -16.87 -48.01 20.38
N LYS A 396 -16.19 -48.53 19.36
CA LYS A 396 -16.45 -49.91 18.90
C LYS A 396 -16.04 -50.84 20.02
N LYS A 397 -17.01 -51.46 20.66
CA LYS A 397 -16.81 -52.61 21.52
C LYS A 397 -16.14 -53.72 20.70
N VAL A 398 -14.93 -54.03 21.02
CA VAL A 398 -14.22 -55.22 20.54
C VAL A 398 -14.80 -56.40 21.31
N SER A 399 -15.58 -57.26 20.65
CA SER A 399 -16.03 -58.55 21.19
C SER A 399 -14.83 -59.48 21.23
N SER A 400 -14.50 -59.93 22.45
CA SER A 400 -13.55 -61.00 22.73
C SER A 400 -14.13 -62.33 22.24
N ASN A 401 -13.56 -62.89 21.18
CA ASN A 401 -13.71 -64.31 20.88
C ASN A 401 -12.39 -64.99 21.16
N ALA A 402 -12.33 -65.64 22.34
CA ALA A 402 -11.35 -66.61 22.67
C ALA A 402 -11.57 -67.89 21.85
N LYS A 403 -10.65 -68.32 21.05
CA LYS A 403 -10.46 -69.70 20.61
C LYS A 403 -9.10 -70.19 21.02
N LYS A 404 -9.14 -71.14 21.97
CA LYS A 404 -8.06 -72.06 22.31
C LYS A 404 -7.60 -72.79 21.04
N GLN A 405 -6.33 -72.88 20.81
CA GLN A 405 -5.71 -74.07 20.21
C GLN A 405 -4.33 -74.29 20.80
N THR A 406 -4.26 -75.49 21.31
CA THR A 406 -3.15 -76.19 21.96
C THR A 406 -2.10 -76.64 20.94
N GLY A 407 -0.85 -76.54 21.32
CA GLY A 407 0.17 -77.60 21.10
C GLY A 407 1.03 -77.54 19.83
N LYS A 408 2.30 -77.33 19.92
CA LYS A 408 3.35 -78.38 19.95
C LYS A 408 4.71 -77.75 19.94
N VAL A 409 5.51 -78.24 20.85
CA VAL A 409 6.93 -78.12 20.96
C VAL A 409 7.58 -78.91 19.78
N SER A 410 8.64 -78.38 19.19
CA SER A 410 9.80 -79.18 18.69
C SER A 410 11.02 -78.25 18.49
N THR A 411 12.05 -78.54 19.22
CA THR A 411 13.43 -78.34 19.06
C THR A 411 13.94 -78.53 17.62
N GLU A 412 14.71 -77.59 17.11
CA GLU A 412 16.12 -77.70 16.76
C GLU A 412 16.69 -76.30 16.53
#